data_ddc4881ccb57fa590f4b56d5b442eaa8
#
_entry.id   ddc4881ccb57fa590f4b56d5b442eaa8
#
_cell.length_a   1.000
_cell.length_b   1.000
_cell.length_c   1.000
_cell.angle_alpha   90.00
_cell.angle_beta   90.00
_cell.angle_gamma   90.00
#
_symmetry.space_group_name_H-M   'P 1'
#
loop_
_entity.id
_entity.type
_entity.pdbx_description
1 polymer ?
#
loop_
_entity_poly.entity_id
_entity_poly.type
_entity_poly.pdbx_seq_one_letter_code
_entity_poly.pdbx_strand_id
1 'polypeptide(L)'
;MSEKTVGSVAEQYGQRGLAERIMSAVRQAFPEGASSDEFGDFDHYHAGGRAATEALAAAADPARGCIVLDVGAGLGGPGRWLATHYDCQVTCLDITPEYCEASEALTQFTGLASLVKVQQGDALHTPFDDQAFDLVWAQNAFMNIEDKKGLFKEMRRVLKPEGKLAFMEVMAGPTQGSPHFPLPWADRPELSFLEQSENYRKKIEGAGLEVLLWEDMGPWLSTVTAKPDSGGLETDIYVDNLSGKRGNWARSRTEGTVVQWRAVCTRP
;
A
#
# COMPACT_ATOMS: atom_id res chain seq x y z
N MET A 1 13.92 8.40 -6.53
CA MET A 1 13.46 9.78 -6.19
C MET A 1 14.68 10.65 -5.97
N SER A 2 14.58 11.98 -6.13
CA SER A 2 15.65 12.83 -5.61
C SER A 2 15.65 12.71 -4.07
N GLU A 3 16.81 12.86 -3.42
CA GLU A 3 16.89 12.87 -1.93
C GLU A 3 15.89 13.86 -1.32
N LYS A 4 15.60 14.94 -2.03
CA LYS A 4 14.62 15.95 -1.66
C LYS A 4 13.17 15.43 -1.66
N THR A 5 12.80 14.55 -2.60
CA THR A 5 11.46 13.97 -2.70
C THR A 5 11.26 12.86 -1.66
N VAL A 6 12.29 12.05 -1.43
CA VAL A 6 12.29 11.01 -0.37
C VAL A 6 12.07 11.65 1.01
N GLY A 7 12.84 12.70 1.35
CA GLY A 7 12.66 13.44 2.60
C GLY A 7 11.25 14.02 2.74
N SER A 8 10.70 14.60 1.67
CA SER A 8 9.37 15.23 1.70
C SER A 8 8.22 14.22 1.87
N VAL A 9 8.32 13.00 1.35
CA VAL A 9 7.31 11.94 1.56
C VAL A 9 7.39 11.41 2.98
N ALA A 10 8.59 11.11 3.47
CA ALA A 10 8.78 10.68 4.85
C ALA A 10 8.33 11.75 5.87
N GLU A 11 8.57 13.03 5.59
CA GLU A 11 8.10 14.14 6.43
C GLU A 11 6.57 14.28 6.46
N GLN A 12 5.88 14.00 5.34
CA GLN A 12 4.42 14.06 5.28
C GLN A 12 3.75 13.01 6.16
N TYR A 13 4.30 11.80 6.16
CA TYR A 13 3.74 10.68 6.92
C TYR A 13 4.35 10.54 8.32
N GLY A 14 5.58 11.03 8.52
CA GLY A 14 6.31 10.92 9.78
C GLY A 14 5.68 11.79 10.88
N GLN A 15 5.31 11.16 11.97
CA GLN A 15 4.79 11.84 13.16
C GLN A 15 5.51 11.30 14.40
N ARG A 16 6.24 12.18 15.10
CA ARG A 16 6.97 11.77 16.31
C ARG A 16 6.06 11.09 17.32
N GLY A 17 6.47 9.93 17.84
CA GLY A 17 5.71 9.14 18.80
C GLY A 17 4.48 8.44 18.21
N LEU A 18 4.46 8.22 16.89
CA LEU A 18 3.36 7.58 16.21
C LEU A 18 3.12 6.15 16.72
N ALA A 19 4.18 5.36 16.85
CA ALA A 19 4.10 3.98 17.33
C ALA A 19 3.51 3.89 18.74
N GLU A 20 3.92 4.77 19.64
CA GLU A 20 3.38 4.83 21.02
C GLU A 20 1.88 5.18 21.03
N ARG A 21 1.46 6.18 20.23
CA ARG A 21 0.03 6.56 20.15
C ARG A 21 -0.82 5.41 19.61
N ILE A 22 -0.38 4.77 18.53
CA ILE A 22 -1.07 3.60 17.95
C ILE A 22 -1.14 2.47 18.96
N MET A 23 -0.03 2.10 19.58
CA MET A 23 0.02 0.99 20.53
C MET A 23 -0.76 1.26 21.82
N SER A 24 -0.84 2.53 22.26
CA SER A 24 -1.70 2.91 23.38
C SER A 24 -3.17 2.66 23.05
N ALA A 25 -3.64 3.09 21.89
CA ALA A 25 -5.01 2.87 21.45
C ALA A 25 -5.31 1.37 21.25
N VAL A 26 -4.40 0.63 20.63
CA VAL A 26 -4.53 -0.82 20.40
C VAL A 26 -4.64 -1.59 21.71
N ARG A 27 -3.77 -1.32 22.68
CA ARG A 27 -3.84 -1.98 24.00
C ARG A 27 -5.08 -1.61 24.79
N GLN A 28 -5.62 -0.42 24.59
CA GLN A 28 -6.90 -0.03 25.19
C GLN A 28 -8.08 -0.76 24.56
N ALA A 29 -8.08 -0.89 23.22
CA ALA A 29 -9.13 -1.59 22.49
C ALA A 29 -9.08 -3.12 22.70
N PHE A 30 -7.87 -3.67 22.81
CA PHE A 30 -7.62 -5.12 22.91
C PHE A 30 -6.68 -5.45 24.08
N PRO A 31 -7.15 -5.34 25.33
CA PRO A 31 -6.31 -5.57 26.52
C PRO A 31 -5.82 -7.01 26.67
N GLU A 32 -6.52 -7.97 26.08
CA GLU A 32 -6.15 -9.41 26.11
C GLU A 32 -5.34 -9.85 24.88
N GLY A 33 -4.99 -8.92 23.98
CA GLY A 33 -4.37 -9.20 22.68
C GLY A 33 -5.39 -9.25 21.55
N ALA A 34 -4.91 -9.24 20.30
CA ALA A 34 -5.74 -9.35 19.10
C ALA A 34 -5.02 -10.13 18.00
N SER A 35 -5.79 -10.79 17.16
CA SER A 35 -5.34 -11.23 15.84
C SER A 35 -5.28 -10.05 14.88
N SER A 36 -4.58 -10.19 13.75
CA SER A 36 -4.54 -9.14 12.72
C SER A 36 -5.93 -8.85 12.12
N ASP A 37 -6.82 -9.83 12.07
CA ASP A 37 -8.17 -9.66 11.53
C ASP A 37 -9.06 -8.75 12.39
N GLU A 38 -8.78 -8.66 13.68
CA GLU A 38 -9.56 -7.82 14.61
C GLU A 38 -9.25 -6.32 14.45
N PHE A 39 -8.17 -5.96 13.74
CA PHE A 39 -7.89 -4.56 13.41
C PHE A 39 -8.79 -4.01 12.29
N GLY A 40 -9.48 -4.88 11.55
CA GLY A 40 -10.40 -4.49 10.49
C GLY A 40 -9.73 -3.64 9.42
N ASP A 41 -10.29 -2.44 9.19
CA ASP A 41 -9.73 -1.47 8.22
C ASP A 41 -8.69 -0.52 8.84
N PHE A 42 -8.44 -0.59 10.16
CA PHE A 42 -7.57 0.35 10.85
C PHE A 42 -6.16 0.42 10.26
N ASP A 43 -5.56 -0.71 9.96
CA ASP A 43 -4.20 -0.82 9.41
C ASP A 43 -4.16 -1.03 7.88
N HIS A 44 -5.31 -0.89 7.21
CA HIS A 44 -5.48 -0.96 5.75
C HIS A 44 -5.80 0.42 5.17
N TYR A 45 -4.88 1.38 5.32
CA TYR A 45 -5.09 2.77 4.87
C TYR A 45 -4.92 2.91 3.36
N HIS A 46 -5.85 2.34 2.63
CA HIS A 46 -5.98 2.48 1.18
C HIS A 46 -7.46 2.38 0.76
N ALA A 47 -7.74 2.72 -0.50
CA ALA A 47 -9.10 2.69 -1.03
C ALA A 47 -9.70 1.28 -0.94
N GLY A 48 -10.84 1.15 -0.27
CA GLY A 48 -11.55 -0.10 -0.08
C GLY A 48 -11.10 -0.93 1.12
N GLY A 49 -10.13 -0.47 1.92
CA GLY A 49 -9.70 -1.11 3.15
C GLY A 49 -9.35 -2.59 2.98
N ARG A 50 -9.61 -3.42 3.99
CA ARG A 50 -9.35 -4.87 3.95
C ARG A 50 -10.02 -5.57 2.76
N ALA A 51 -11.22 -5.16 2.36
CA ALA A 51 -11.89 -5.75 1.20
C ALA A 51 -11.08 -5.58 -0.09
N ALA A 52 -10.30 -4.50 -0.23
CA ALA A 52 -9.40 -4.31 -1.36
C ALA A 52 -8.20 -5.25 -1.31
N THR A 53 -7.66 -5.53 -0.12
CA THR A 53 -6.61 -6.54 0.07
C THR A 53 -7.12 -7.93 -0.32
N GLU A 54 -8.30 -8.32 0.14
CA GLU A 54 -8.96 -9.58 -0.22
C GLU A 54 -9.19 -9.70 -1.74
N ALA A 55 -9.70 -8.62 -2.37
CA ALA A 55 -9.94 -8.59 -3.80
C ALA A 55 -8.64 -8.68 -4.63
N LEU A 56 -7.56 -8.02 -4.18
CA LEU A 56 -6.27 -8.11 -4.84
C LEU A 56 -5.64 -9.50 -4.66
N ALA A 57 -5.76 -10.10 -3.48
CA ALA A 57 -5.28 -11.45 -3.22
C ALA A 57 -6.01 -12.50 -4.07
N ALA A 58 -7.34 -12.38 -4.20
CA ALA A 58 -8.11 -13.24 -5.08
C ALA A 58 -7.66 -13.15 -6.56
N ALA A 59 -7.23 -11.96 -7.01
CA ALA A 59 -6.73 -11.76 -8.37
C ALA A 59 -5.28 -12.23 -8.55
N ALA A 60 -4.43 -12.03 -7.55
CA ALA A 60 -3.02 -12.41 -7.58
C ALA A 60 -2.81 -13.92 -7.36
N ASP A 61 -3.75 -14.57 -6.65
CA ASP A 61 -3.70 -15.99 -6.28
C ASP A 61 -2.33 -16.39 -5.70
N PRO A 62 -1.96 -15.85 -4.50
CA PRO A 62 -0.68 -16.15 -3.89
C PRO A 62 -0.61 -17.61 -3.44
N ALA A 63 0.49 -18.28 -3.75
CA ALA A 63 0.74 -19.63 -3.24
C ALA A 63 0.92 -19.60 -1.72
N ARG A 64 0.43 -20.61 -1.01
CA ARG A 64 0.69 -20.74 0.44
C ARG A 64 2.18 -20.82 0.73
N GLY A 65 2.63 -20.06 1.73
CA GLY A 65 4.04 -20.03 2.12
C GLY A 65 4.95 -19.24 1.18
N CYS A 66 4.41 -18.51 0.19
CA CYS A 66 5.22 -17.72 -0.73
C CYS A 66 5.96 -16.58 0.00
N ILE A 67 7.05 -16.13 -0.59
CA ILE A 67 7.87 -15.02 -0.09
C ILE A 67 7.39 -13.73 -0.74
N VAL A 68 6.92 -12.79 0.07
CA VAL A 68 6.27 -11.54 -0.37
C VAL A 68 7.09 -10.32 0.04
N LEU A 69 7.22 -9.36 -0.88
CA LEU A 69 7.63 -7.98 -0.60
C LEU A 69 6.40 -7.08 -0.67
N ASP A 70 5.99 -6.49 0.45
CA ASP A 70 4.92 -5.49 0.51
C ASP A 70 5.55 -4.09 0.47
N VAL A 71 5.37 -3.37 -0.64
CA VAL A 71 6.03 -2.09 -0.95
C VAL A 71 5.14 -0.92 -0.59
N GLY A 72 5.64 -0.01 0.25
CA GLY A 72 4.84 1.06 0.83
C GLY A 72 3.83 0.52 1.83
N ALA A 73 4.29 -0.40 2.67
CA ALA A 73 3.45 -1.21 3.55
C ALA A 73 2.72 -0.41 4.63
N GLY A 74 3.14 0.82 4.91
CA GLY A 74 2.57 1.66 5.96
C GLY A 74 2.57 0.95 7.31
N LEU A 75 1.39 0.76 7.92
CA LEU A 75 1.25 0.02 9.18
C LEU A 75 1.35 -1.51 9.03
N GLY A 76 1.50 -2.03 7.80
CA GLY A 76 1.72 -3.46 7.53
C GLY A 76 0.46 -4.34 7.57
N GLY A 77 -0.73 -3.77 7.50
CA GLY A 77 -1.99 -4.52 7.51
C GLY A 77 -2.07 -5.59 6.42
N PRO A 78 -1.90 -5.22 5.13
CA PRO A 78 -1.91 -6.20 4.03
C PRO A 78 -0.87 -7.31 4.20
N GLY A 79 0.34 -6.97 4.65
CA GLY A 79 1.39 -7.96 4.92
C GLY A 79 1.00 -8.95 6.01
N ARG A 80 0.45 -8.50 7.15
CA ARG A 80 -0.07 -9.37 8.21
C ARG A 80 -1.23 -10.22 7.75
N TRP A 81 -2.13 -9.65 6.94
CA TRP A 81 -3.26 -10.38 6.38
C TRP A 81 -2.78 -11.52 5.45
N LEU A 82 -1.82 -11.27 4.56
CA LEU A 82 -1.21 -12.31 3.70
C LEU A 82 -0.52 -13.40 4.51
N ALA A 83 0.19 -13.03 5.57
CA ALA A 83 0.82 -14.00 6.48
C ALA A 83 -0.22 -14.89 7.18
N THR A 84 -1.34 -14.31 7.63
CA THR A 84 -2.40 -15.04 8.34
C THR A 84 -3.17 -15.99 7.42
N HIS A 85 -3.55 -15.53 6.19
CA HIS A 85 -4.46 -16.27 5.33
C HIS A 85 -3.76 -17.21 4.34
N TYR A 86 -2.51 -16.90 3.98
CA TYR A 86 -1.73 -17.68 3.02
C TYR A 86 -0.43 -18.26 3.58
N ASP A 87 -0.15 -18.12 4.88
CA ASP A 87 1.11 -18.52 5.53
C ASP A 87 2.35 -17.87 4.88
N CYS A 88 2.19 -16.73 4.19
CA CYS A 88 3.28 -16.07 3.50
C CYS A 88 4.37 -15.58 4.45
N GLN A 89 5.63 -15.62 4.00
CA GLN A 89 6.72 -14.90 4.62
C GLN A 89 6.78 -13.49 4.01
N VAL A 90 6.44 -12.47 4.76
CA VAL A 90 6.28 -11.12 4.24
C VAL A 90 7.39 -10.19 4.75
N THR A 91 7.98 -9.42 3.84
CA THR A 91 8.80 -8.26 4.20
C THR A 91 8.02 -7.00 3.85
N CYS A 92 7.60 -6.25 4.87
CA CYS A 92 6.98 -4.94 4.74
C CYS A 92 8.08 -3.90 4.56
N LEU A 93 8.12 -3.24 3.39
CA LEU A 93 9.06 -2.17 3.07
C LEU A 93 8.34 -0.83 3.10
N ASP A 94 8.80 0.11 3.90
CA ASP A 94 8.32 1.49 3.89
C ASP A 94 9.47 2.48 4.02
N ILE A 95 9.30 3.67 3.48
CA ILE A 95 10.31 4.72 3.53
C ILE A 95 10.25 5.52 4.84
N THR A 96 9.11 5.50 5.52
CA THR A 96 8.80 6.29 6.71
C THR A 96 9.20 5.54 7.98
N PRO A 97 10.21 6.01 8.73
CA PRO A 97 10.68 5.31 9.94
C PRO A 97 9.57 5.07 10.97
N GLU A 98 8.72 6.06 11.21
CA GLU A 98 7.65 5.99 12.21
C GLU A 98 6.58 4.96 11.84
N TYR A 99 6.32 4.77 10.55
CA TYR A 99 5.45 3.69 10.08
C TYR A 99 6.11 2.32 10.24
N CYS A 100 7.41 2.21 9.99
CA CYS A 100 8.15 0.97 10.24
C CYS A 100 8.10 0.58 11.72
N GLU A 101 8.35 1.53 12.63
CA GLU A 101 8.26 1.31 14.08
C GLU A 101 6.85 0.85 14.50
N ALA A 102 5.81 1.51 14.01
CA ALA A 102 4.42 1.16 14.30
C ALA A 102 4.05 -0.21 13.71
N SER A 103 4.45 -0.50 12.48
CA SER A 103 4.23 -1.79 11.81
C SER A 103 4.90 -2.94 12.56
N GLU A 104 6.13 -2.74 13.03
CA GLU A 104 6.84 -3.74 13.84
C GLU A 104 6.13 -4.00 15.17
N ALA A 105 5.72 -2.94 15.89
CA ALA A 105 5.00 -3.06 17.14
C ALA A 105 3.64 -3.78 16.98
N LEU A 106 2.88 -3.48 15.91
CA LEU A 106 1.63 -4.16 15.59
C LEU A 106 1.86 -5.63 15.22
N THR A 107 2.93 -5.92 14.48
CA THR A 107 3.31 -7.28 14.09
C THR A 107 3.68 -8.14 15.31
N GLN A 108 4.41 -7.57 16.26
CA GLN A 108 4.71 -8.22 17.54
C GLN A 108 3.44 -8.45 18.38
N PHE A 109 2.57 -7.43 18.46
CA PHE A 109 1.32 -7.51 19.22
C PHE A 109 0.38 -8.61 18.71
N THR A 110 0.31 -8.80 17.39
CA THR A 110 -0.52 -9.84 16.75
C THR A 110 0.16 -11.23 16.70
N GLY A 111 1.38 -11.38 17.25
CA GLY A 111 2.11 -12.64 17.27
C GLY A 111 2.66 -13.10 15.92
N LEU A 112 2.73 -12.22 14.91
CA LEU A 112 3.13 -12.54 13.54
C LEU A 112 4.63 -12.27 13.25
N ALA A 113 5.45 -11.96 14.26
CA ALA A 113 6.86 -11.59 14.08
C ALA A 113 7.74 -12.71 13.45
N SER A 114 7.28 -13.97 13.47
CA SER A 114 7.96 -15.07 12.78
C SER A 114 7.71 -15.10 11.27
N LEU A 115 6.63 -14.51 10.80
CA LEU A 115 6.22 -14.51 9.39
C LEU A 115 6.38 -13.14 8.72
N VAL A 116 6.24 -12.05 9.48
CA VAL A 116 6.30 -10.69 8.96
C VAL A 116 7.51 -9.96 9.52
N LYS A 117 8.33 -9.43 8.62
CA LYS A 117 9.48 -8.56 8.93
C LYS A 117 9.21 -7.16 8.42
N VAL A 118 9.76 -6.17 9.08
CA VAL A 118 9.67 -4.77 8.65
C VAL A 118 11.06 -4.27 8.28
N GLN A 119 11.16 -3.60 7.15
CA GLN A 119 12.40 -3.02 6.64
C GLN A 119 12.16 -1.58 6.20
N GLN A 120 12.88 -0.63 6.76
CA GLN A 120 12.90 0.72 6.20
C GLN A 120 13.72 0.74 4.91
N GLY A 121 13.18 1.36 3.85
CA GLY A 121 13.92 1.49 2.59
C GLY A 121 13.17 2.20 1.48
N ASP A 122 13.92 2.57 0.43
CA ASP A 122 13.39 3.18 -0.79
C ASP A 122 13.02 2.09 -1.80
N ALA A 123 11.79 2.13 -2.31
CA ALA A 123 11.30 1.21 -3.33
C ALA A 123 12.05 1.29 -4.67
N LEU A 124 12.79 2.36 -4.92
CA LEU A 124 13.65 2.50 -6.11
C LEU A 124 15.01 1.81 -5.98
N HIS A 125 15.44 1.53 -4.74
CA HIS A 125 16.76 0.96 -4.43
C HIS A 125 16.63 0.04 -3.21
N THR A 126 15.91 -1.07 -3.39
CA THR A 126 15.66 -1.99 -2.27
C THR A 126 16.92 -2.75 -1.87
N PRO A 127 17.12 -3.06 -0.56
CA PRO A 127 18.32 -3.76 -0.07
C PRO A 127 18.25 -5.28 -0.30
N PHE A 128 17.45 -5.74 -1.24
CA PHE A 128 17.23 -7.17 -1.46
C PHE A 128 17.99 -7.67 -2.69
N ASP A 129 18.33 -8.94 -2.67
CA ASP A 129 18.95 -9.63 -3.80
C ASP A 129 18.01 -9.74 -5.01
N ASP A 130 18.59 -9.96 -6.19
CA ASP A 130 17.83 -10.31 -7.38
C ASP A 130 17.04 -11.58 -7.15
N GLN A 131 15.79 -11.63 -7.65
CA GLN A 131 14.98 -12.86 -7.61
C GLN A 131 14.73 -13.40 -6.19
N ALA A 132 14.51 -12.51 -5.23
CA ALA A 132 14.29 -12.88 -3.84
C ALA A 132 12.80 -13.23 -3.55
N PHE A 133 11.85 -12.67 -4.29
CA PHE A 133 10.43 -12.73 -3.95
C PHE A 133 9.59 -13.46 -5.00
N ASP A 134 8.62 -14.24 -4.52
CA ASP A 134 7.60 -14.88 -5.35
C ASP A 134 6.50 -13.88 -5.75
N LEU A 135 6.21 -12.93 -4.85
CA LEU A 135 5.20 -11.89 -5.02
C LEU A 135 5.74 -10.54 -4.54
N VAL A 136 5.60 -9.52 -5.37
CA VAL A 136 5.68 -8.11 -4.96
C VAL A 136 4.27 -7.57 -4.89
N TRP A 137 3.94 -6.98 -3.75
CA TRP A 137 2.64 -6.42 -3.43
C TRP A 137 2.73 -4.93 -3.19
N ALA A 138 1.72 -4.17 -3.61
CA ALA A 138 1.62 -2.75 -3.25
C ALA A 138 0.17 -2.27 -3.28
N GLN A 139 -0.22 -1.43 -2.33
CA GLN A 139 -1.54 -0.82 -2.30
C GLN A 139 -1.44 0.68 -1.97
N ASN A 140 -1.74 1.52 -2.95
CA ASN A 140 -1.70 2.98 -2.85
C ASN A 140 -0.36 3.52 -2.34
N ALA A 141 0.73 3.08 -2.95
CA ALA A 141 2.10 3.49 -2.62
C ALA A 141 2.81 4.19 -3.79
N PHE A 142 2.54 3.72 -5.01
CA PHE A 142 3.31 4.15 -6.18
C PHE A 142 3.00 5.59 -6.61
N MET A 143 1.81 6.14 -6.29
CA MET A 143 1.46 7.53 -6.62
C MET A 143 2.38 8.57 -5.95
N ASN A 144 3.11 8.20 -4.91
CA ASN A 144 4.12 9.06 -4.27
C ASN A 144 5.53 8.93 -4.89
N ILE A 145 5.72 8.05 -5.87
CA ILE A 145 7.01 7.79 -6.50
C ILE A 145 7.04 8.40 -7.90
N GLU A 146 7.92 9.38 -8.13
CA GLU A 146 8.03 10.08 -9.42
C GLU A 146 8.58 9.16 -10.54
N ASP A 147 9.68 8.44 -10.28
CA ASP A 147 10.30 7.55 -11.28
C ASP A 147 9.62 6.16 -11.32
N LYS A 148 8.46 6.09 -11.99
CA LYS A 148 7.76 4.82 -12.22
C LYS A 148 8.58 3.83 -13.05
N LYS A 149 9.45 4.34 -13.94
CA LYS A 149 10.28 3.47 -14.79
C LYS A 149 11.37 2.77 -13.97
N GLY A 150 12.03 3.52 -13.09
CA GLY A 150 12.97 2.96 -12.11
C GLY A 150 12.28 1.97 -11.18
N LEU A 151 11.10 2.35 -10.66
CA LEU A 151 10.28 1.51 -9.78
C LEU A 151 9.98 0.14 -10.40
N PHE A 152 9.41 0.08 -11.60
CA PHE A 152 9.06 -1.20 -12.22
C PHE A 152 10.27 -2.05 -12.61
N LYS A 153 11.41 -1.43 -12.92
CA LYS A 153 12.67 -2.15 -13.10
C LYS A 153 13.14 -2.81 -11.81
N GLU A 154 13.04 -2.09 -10.70
CA GLU A 154 13.41 -2.61 -9.38
C GLU A 154 12.46 -3.72 -8.94
N MET A 155 11.15 -3.55 -9.09
CA MET A 155 10.17 -4.61 -8.80
C MET A 155 10.45 -5.87 -9.61
N ARG A 156 10.76 -5.70 -10.91
CA ARG A 156 11.16 -6.84 -11.74
C ARG A 156 12.46 -7.49 -11.28
N ARG A 157 13.45 -6.70 -10.85
CA ARG A 157 14.74 -7.22 -10.38
C ARG A 157 14.57 -8.17 -9.21
N VAL A 158 13.80 -7.77 -8.21
CA VAL A 158 13.60 -8.54 -6.98
C VAL A 158 12.64 -9.73 -7.13
N LEU A 159 11.78 -9.74 -8.16
CA LEU A 159 10.90 -10.86 -8.46
C LEU A 159 11.68 -12.05 -9.02
N LYS A 160 11.35 -13.26 -8.58
CA LYS A 160 11.77 -14.52 -9.19
C LYS A 160 11.20 -14.67 -10.61
N PRO A 161 11.79 -15.51 -11.49
CA PRO A 161 11.09 -15.97 -12.69
C PRO A 161 9.71 -16.52 -12.34
N GLU A 162 8.69 -16.25 -13.16
CA GLU A 162 7.27 -16.57 -12.91
C GLU A 162 6.66 -15.85 -11.69
N GLY A 163 7.44 -15.05 -10.96
CA GLY A 163 6.96 -14.24 -9.83
C GLY A 163 5.98 -13.15 -10.29
N LYS A 164 5.09 -12.76 -9.40
CA LYS A 164 4.01 -11.79 -9.71
C LYS A 164 4.24 -10.43 -9.04
N LEU A 165 3.88 -9.36 -9.76
CA LEU A 165 3.66 -8.03 -9.21
C LEU A 165 2.15 -7.81 -9.14
N ALA A 166 1.59 -7.68 -7.95
CA ALA A 166 0.17 -7.38 -7.73
C ALA A 166 0.02 -6.03 -7.02
N PHE A 167 -0.76 -5.13 -7.59
CA PHE A 167 -0.97 -3.83 -6.97
C PHE A 167 -2.35 -3.24 -7.22
N MET A 168 -2.79 -2.37 -6.30
CA MET A 168 -3.89 -1.44 -6.49
C MET A 168 -3.35 -0.02 -6.33
N GLU A 169 -3.72 0.88 -7.27
CA GLU A 169 -3.09 2.18 -7.33
C GLU A 169 -4.05 3.28 -7.81
N VAL A 170 -3.90 4.48 -7.27
CA VAL A 170 -4.55 5.68 -7.80
C VAL A 170 -3.76 6.20 -9.00
N MET A 171 -4.46 6.41 -10.09
CA MET A 171 -3.90 6.95 -11.33
C MET A 171 -4.62 8.23 -11.74
N ALA A 172 -4.04 9.00 -12.66
CA ALA A 172 -4.71 10.13 -13.27
C ALA A 172 -5.95 9.65 -14.03
N GLY A 173 -7.05 10.32 -13.79
CA GLY A 173 -8.33 10.02 -14.45
C GLY A 173 -8.42 10.61 -15.86
N PRO A 174 -9.49 10.31 -16.60
CA PRO A 174 -9.68 10.77 -17.98
C PRO A 174 -9.98 12.28 -18.07
N THR A 175 -10.48 12.88 -17.00
CA THR A 175 -10.76 14.32 -16.95
C THR A 175 -9.46 15.09 -16.72
N GLN A 176 -9.19 16.06 -17.60
CA GLN A 176 -8.06 16.97 -17.42
C GLN A 176 -8.27 17.87 -16.20
N GLY A 177 -7.20 18.12 -15.47
CA GLY A 177 -7.20 18.96 -14.27
C GLY A 177 -6.42 18.37 -13.13
N SER A 178 -6.21 19.16 -12.10
CA SER A 178 -5.59 18.71 -10.86
C SER A 178 -6.67 18.15 -9.92
N PRO A 179 -6.41 17.05 -9.23
CA PRO A 179 -7.29 16.61 -8.16
C PRO A 179 -7.33 17.63 -7.01
N HIS A 180 -8.31 17.52 -6.14
CA HIS A 180 -8.50 18.42 -5.00
C HIS A 180 -7.60 18.01 -3.83
N PHE A 181 -6.71 18.91 -3.41
CA PHE A 181 -5.82 18.68 -2.26
C PHE A 181 -6.40 19.34 -0.98
N PRO A 182 -6.02 18.84 0.24
CA PRO A 182 -5.20 17.65 0.48
C PRO A 182 -5.90 16.33 0.14
N LEU A 183 -5.11 15.34 -0.26
CA LEU A 183 -5.56 13.98 -0.58
C LEU A 183 -5.04 12.98 0.46
N PRO A 184 -5.60 11.75 0.55
CA PRO A 184 -5.12 10.73 1.46
C PRO A 184 -3.61 10.45 1.38
N TRP A 185 -3.02 10.57 0.20
CA TRP A 185 -1.60 10.29 -0.08
C TRP A 185 -0.72 11.53 -0.27
N ALA A 186 -1.30 12.73 -0.38
CA ALA A 186 -0.54 13.95 -0.64
C ALA A 186 -1.28 15.18 -0.12
N ASP A 187 -0.63 15.96 0.73
CA ASP A 187 -1.20 17.22 1.21
C ASP A 187 -1.13 18.33 0.15
N ARG A 188 -0.23 18.19 -0.82
CA ARG A 188 0.02 19.16 -1.89
C ARG A 188 0.42 18.47 -3.20
N PRO A 189 0.25 19.13 -4.36
CA PRO A 189 0.49 18.53 -5.69
C PRO A 189 1.90 17.97 -5.88
N GLU A 190 2.91 18.59 -5.28
CA GLU A 190 4.34 18.23 -5.43
C GLU A 190 4.68 16.83 -4.87
N LEU A 191 3.77 16.24 -4.10
CA LEU A 191 3.91 14.90 -3.50
C LEU A 191 3.05 13.84 -4.21
N SER A 192 2.37 14.22 -5.30
CA SER A 192 1.45 13.36 -6.05
C SER A 192 1.87 13.23 -7.51
N PHE A 193 2.38 12.08 -7.88
CA PHE A 193 2.92 11.79 -9.21
C PHE A 193 2.00 10.83 -9.99
N LEU A 194 0.75 11.25 -10.15
CA LEU A 194 -0.25 10.49 -10.89
C LEU A 194 0.06 10.49 -12.39
N GLU A 195 -0.12 9.35 -13.02
CA GLU A 195 -0.02 9.18 -14.46
C GLU A 195 -1.25 8.47 -15.01
N GLN A 196 -1.52 8.65 -16.29
CA GLN A 196 -2.57 7.92 -17.01
C GLN A 196 -2.28 6.41 -17.02
N SER A 197 -3.32 5.60 -16.94
CA SER A 197 -3.23 4.14 -16.85
C SER A 197 -2.43 3.51 -18.00
N GLU A 198 -2.57 4.07 -19.21
CA GLU A 198 -1.83 3.61 -20.39
C GLU A 198 -0.31 3.86 -20.28
N ASN A 199 0.10 4.96 -19.63
CA ASN A 199 1.51 5.26 -19.40
C ASN A 199 2.10 4.33 -18.34
N TYR A 200 1.34 4.00 -17.30
CA TYR A 200 1.71 2.99 -16.31
C TYR A 200 1.96 1.64 -16.99
N ARG A 201 0.99 1.18 -17.77
CA ARG A 201 1.07 -0.09 -18.48
C ARG A 201 2.30 -0.17 -19.40
N LYS A 202 2.55 0.87 -20.20
CA LYS A 202 3.75 0.94 -21.06
C LYS A 202 5.06 0.85 -20.26
N LYS A 203 5.12 1.44 -19.07
CA LYS A 203 6.31 1.39 -18.20
C LYS A 203 6.51 0.01 -17.59
N ILE A 204 5.43 -0.66 -17.20
CA ILE A 204 5.43 -2.05 -16.73
C ILE A 204 5.96 -2.99 -17.82
N GLU A 205 5.36 -2.93 -19.02
CA GLU A 205 5.78 -3.73 -20.17
C GLU A 205 7.22 -3.39 -20.59
N GLY A 206 7.59 -2.10 -20.57
CA GLY A 206 8.94 -1.63 -20.86
C GLY A 206 10.00 -2.03 -19.82
N ALA A 207 9.59 -2.43 -18.61
CA ALA A 207 10.45 -3.04 -17.62
C ALA A 207 10.60 -4.56 -17.83
N GLY A 208 9.86 -5.17 -18.77
CA GLY A 208 9.89 -6.59 -19.06
C GLY A 208 8.97 -7.42 -18.16
N LEU A 209 7.90 -6.82 -17.67
CA LEU A 209 6.80 -7.51 -16.98
C LEU A 209 5.65 -7.70 -17.96
N GLU A 210 4.98 -8.85 -17.89
CA GLU A 210 3.78 -9.15 -18.66
C GLU A 210 2.53 -8.85 -17.83
N VAL A 211 1.57 -8.11 -18.39
CA VAL A 211 0.32 -7.75 -17.73
C VAL A 211 -0.71 -8.85 -17.90
N LEU A 212 -1.08 -9.52 -16.80
CA LEU A 212 -2.09 -10.59 -16.75
C LEU A 212 -3.49 -10.04 -16.46
N LEU A 213 -3.59 -9.03 -15.58
CA LEU A 213 -4.84 -8.35 -15.23
C LEU A 213 -4.61 -6.85 -15.23
N TRP A 214 -5.56 -6.10 -15.80
CA TRP A 214 -5.56 -4.64 -15.81
C TRP A 214 -6.98 -4.13 -15.73
N GLU A 215 -7.42 -3.64 -14.56
CA GLU A 215 -8.84 -3.39 -14.30
C GLU A 215 -9.07 -2.07 -13.57
N ASP A 216 -10.07 -1.32 -14.04
CA ASP A 216 -10.60 -0.15 -13.34
C ASP A 216 -11.47 -0.60 -12.16
N MET A 217 -11.05 -0.23 -10.95
CA MET A 217 -11.74 -0.56 -9.71
C MET A 217 -12.81 0.48 -9.30
N GLY A 218 -13.02 1.53 -10.06
CA GLY A 218 -14.01 2.56 -9.76
C GLY A 218 -15.43 2.00 -9.57
N PRO A 219 -15.95 1.14 -10.47
CA PRO A 219 -17.24 0.48 -10.30
C PRO A 219 -17.31 -0.36 -9.03
N TRP A 220 -16.28 -1.20 -8.79
CA TRP A 220 -16.21 -2.05 -7.60
C TRP A 220 -16.16 -1.23 -6.29
N LEU A 221 -15.33 -0.19 -6.21
CA LEU A 221 -15.23 0.68 -5.04
C LEU A 221 -16.57 1.36 -4.70
N SER A 222 -17.43 1.57 -5.68
CA SER A 222 -18.76 2.13 -5.46
C SER A 222 -19.72 1.15 -4.78
N THR A 223 -19.41 -0.14 -4.80
CA THR A 223 -20.20 -1.20 -4.15
C THR A 223 -19.67 -1.57 -2.76
N VAL A 224 -18.41 -1.24 -2.47
CA VAL A 224 -17.79 -1.51 -1.16
C VAL A 224 -18.40 -0.57 -0.13
N THR A 225 -19.28 -1.09 0.69
CA THR A 225 -19.71 -0.40 1.90
C THR A 225 -18.65 -0.64 2.97
N ALA A 226 -17.83 0.35 3.24
CA ALA A 226 -16.92 0.30 4.35
C ALA A 226 -17.72 0.08 5.65
N LYS A 227 -17.59 -1.07 6.24
CA LYS A 227 -17.89 -1.30 7.65
C LYS A 227 -16.53 -1.53 8.29
N PRO A 228 -15.94 -0.50 8.85
CA PRO A 228 -14.78 -0.70 9.69
C PRO A 228 -15.25 -1.36 10.97
N ASP A 229 -15.08 -2.67 11.08
CA ASP A 229 -15.05 -3.32 12.39
C ASP A 229 -13.57 -3.33 12.82
N SER A 230 -13.15 -2.21 13.36
CA SER A 230 -11.78 -1.97 13.82
C SER A 230 -11.64 -2.08 15.33
N GLY A 231 -12.62 -2.70 16.01
CA GLY A 231 -12.63 -2.72 17.47
C GLY A 231 -12.71 -1.32 18.10
N GLY A 232 -13.20 -0.32 17.34
CA GLY A 232 -13.26 1.07 17.76
C GLY A 232 -11.96 1.86 17.52
N LEU A 233 -10.97 1.28 16.84
CA LEU A 233 -9.78 2.02 16.40
C LEU A 233 -10.12 2.93 15.22
N GLU A 234 -9.68 4.17 15.30
CA GLU A 234 -9.95 5.18 14.27
C GLU A 234 -8.65 5.55 13.52
N THR A 235 -8.75 5.68 12.21
CA THR A 235 -7.61 6.01 11.33
C THR A 235 -7.04 7.41 11.59
N ASP A 236 -7.81 8.31 12.22
CA ASP A 236 -7.37 9.66 12.60
C ASP A 236 -6.29 9.67 13.71
N ILE A 237 -6.04 8.53 14.35
CA ILE A 237 -4.89 8.37 15.26
C ILE A 237 -3.56 8.63 14.54
N TYR A 238 -3.49 8.33 13.24
CA TYR A 238 -2.27 8.45 12.43
C TYR A 238 -2.45 9.22 11.12
N VAL A 239 -3.65 9.68 10.79
CA VAL A 239 -3.92 10.48 9.58
C VAL A 239 -4.61 11.78 9.95
N ASP A 240 -3.88 12.88 9.84
CA ASP A 240 -4.41 14.21 10.07
C ASP A 240 -5.43 14.60 8.98
N ASN A 241 -6.47 15.35 9.40
CA ASN A 241 -7.52 15.85 8.49
C ASN A 241 -8.16 14.76 7.61
N LEU A 242 -8.36 13.57 8.17
CA LEU A 242 -8.87 12.40 7.44
C LEU A 242 -10.18 12.69 6.69
N SER A 243 -11.13 13.39 7.33
CA SER A 243 -12.42 13.73 6.73
C SER A 243 -12.26 14.64 5.51
N GLY A 244 -11.41 15.67 5.59
CA GLY A 244 -11.12 16.58 4.48
C GLY A 244 -10.45 15.85 3.32
N LYS A 245 -9.45 15.02 3.61
CA LYS A 245 -8.73 14.21 2.61
C LYS A 245 -9.68 13.24 1.89
N ARG A 246 -10.53 12.52 2.63
CA ARG A 246 -11.55 11.62 2.07
C ARG A 246 -12.58 12.36 1.21
N GLY A 247 -13.04 13.55 1.65
CA GLY A 247 -13.97 14.39 0.91
C GLY A 247 -13.36 14.85 -0.42
N ASN A 248 -12.14 15.34 -0.42
CA ASN A 248 -11.42 15.76 -1.62
C ASN A 248 -11.16 14.59 -2.59
N TRP A 249 -10.82 13.41 -2.07
CA TRP A 249 -10.67 12.22 -2.89
C TRP A 249 -12.00 11.80 -3.55
N ALA A 250 -13.09 11.75 -2.78
CA ALA A 250 -14.41 11.43 -3.31
C ALA A 250 -14.84 12.43 -4.41
N ARG A 251 -14.60 13.72 -4.20
CA ARG A 251 -14.84 14.77 -5.18
C ARG A 251 -14.00 14.57 -6.44
N SER A 252 -12.69 14.34 -6.29
CA SER A 252 -11.78 14.13 -7.42
C SER A 252 -12.16 12.89 -8.25
N ARG A 253 -12.63 11.81 -7.61
CA ARG A 253 -13.18 10.64 -8.30
C ARG A 253 -14.46 10.97 -9.06
N THR A 254 -15.39 11.67 -8.44
CA THR A 254 -16.67 12.06 -9.08
C THR A 254 -16.43 12.95 -10.30
N GLU A 255 -15.45 13.86 -10.22
CA GLU A 255 -15.06 14.74 -11.33
C GLU A 255 -14.19 14.00 -12.37
N GLY A 256 -13.75 12.78 -12.09
CA GLY A 256 -12.96 11.95 -13.01
C GLY A 256 -11.51 12.40 -13.17
N THR A 257 -10.97 13.19 -12.23
CA THR A 257 -9.54 13.59 -12.22
C THR A 257 -8.62 12.49 -11.66
N VAL A 258 -9.18 11.55 -10.90
CA VAL A 258 -8.48 10.36 -10.38
C VAL A 258 -9.31 9.10 -10.60
N VAL A 259 -8.63 7.98 -10.79
CA VAL A 259 -9.21 6.63 -10.92
C VAL A 259 -8.40 5.64 -10.10
N GLN A 260 -9.03 4.53 -9.72
CA GLN A 260 -8.37 3.44 -9.00
C GLN A 260 -8.22 2.23 -9.91
N TRP A 261 -7.01 1.71 -10.05
CA TRP A 261 -6.72 0.54 -10.87
C TRP A 261 -6.20 -0.62 -10.03
N ARG A 262 -6.49 -1.84 -10.49
CA ARG A 262 -5.91 -3.08 -10.00
C ARG A 262 -5.14 -3.74 -11.13
N ALA A 263 -3.96 -4.25 -10.82
CA ALA A 263 -3.14 -4.96 -11.78
C ALA A 263 -2.49 -6.20 -11.17
N VAL A 264 -2.33 -7.22 -11.99
CA VAL A 264 -1.46 -8.36 -11.74
C VAL A 264 -0.58 -8.53 -12.96
N CYS A 265 0.72 -8.56 -12.74
CA CYS A 265 1.72 -8.75 -13.77
C CYS A 265 2.61 -9.93 -13.38
N THR A 266 3.30 -10.53 -14.36
CA THR A 266 4.29 -11.58 -14.11
C THR A 266 5.64 -11.21 -14.69
N ARG A 267 6.69 -11.73 -14.09
CA ARG A 267 8.03 -11.74 -14.66
C ARG A 267 8.21 -13.03 -15.45
N PRO A 268 8.20 -12.97 -16.82
CA PRO A 268 8.46 -14.14 -17.63
C PRO A 268 9.89 -14.66 -17.47
#